data_9c6350b4c8d202dad32794b7a511d524
#
_entry.id   9c6350b4c8d202dad32794b7a511d524
#
_cell.length_a   1.000
_cell.length_b   1.000
_cell.length_c   1.000
_cell.angle_alpha   90.00
_cell.angle_beta   90.00
_cell.angle_gamma   90.00
#
_symmetry.space_group_name_H-M   'P 1'
#
loop_
_entity.id
_entity.type
_entity.pdbx_description
1 polymer ?
#
loop_
_entity_poly.entity_id
_entity_poly.type
_entity_poly.pdbx_seq_one_letter_code
_entity_poly.pdbx_strand_id
1 'polypeptide(L)'
;MVNIWLILIMMLFCQTAIAKDLGVHGQIFTIKERDILQVIKSKLTGMELNHKLAAEQQKILTKTYNFLHNPVGFHLPRCSVTRSYNYDPSFYWPTDLRDHNGRLFYKAFTKVDPLAEIPATNRSWILFDGNDDSQIDWIKQRGVSSAKLIVVNGSAIKLMKELEVPVYFDFQAKIVTKLAIRALPAIISLKQKQVTITEVAMES
;
A
#
# COMPACT_ATOMS: atom_id res chain seq x y z
N MET A 1 -51.70 -39.55 34.94
CA MET A 1 -50.64 -40.25 35.75
C MET A 1 -49.58 -40.67 34.75
N VAL A 2 -48.47 -39.97 34.72
CA VAL A 2 -47.34 -40.31 33.86
C VAL A 2 -46.74 -41.59 34.43
N ASN A 3 -46.65 -42.64 33.59
CA ASN A 3 -46.17 -43.95 34.03
C ASN A 3 -44.70 -43.84 34.47
N ILE A 4 -44.46 -43.91 35.78
CA ILE A 4 -43.13 -43.93 36.43
C ILE A 4 -42.22 -44.98 35.79
N TRP A 5 -42.78 -46.05 35.25
CA TRP A 5 -42.07 -47.09 34.48
C TRP A 5 -41.46 -46.55 33.17
N LEU A 6 -42.09 -45.60 32.50
CA LEU A 6 -41.59 -44.99 31.26
C LEU A 6 -40.35 -44.07 31.56
N ILE A 7 -40.39 -43.39 32.68
CA ILE A 7 -39.27 -42.54 33.14
C ILE A 7 -38.06 -43.41 33.54
N LEU A 8 -38.34 -44.57 34.19
CA LEU A 8 -37.28 -45.51 34.60
C LEU A 8 -36.59 -46.16 33.38
N ILE A 9 -37.37 -46.53 32.37
CA ILE A 9 -36.83 -47.06 31.10
C ILE A 9 -36.05 -46.01 30.33
N MET A 10 -36.46 -44.75 30.33
CA MET A 10 -35.74 -43.65 29.71
C MET A 10 -34.41 -43.31 30.39
N MET A 11 -34.36 -43.48 31.75
CA MET A 11 -33.09 -43.33 32.52
C MET A 11 -32.10 -44.47 32.27
N LEU A 12 -32.57 -45.68 31.94
CA LEU A 12 -31.69 -46.81 31.64
C LEU A 12 -31.00 -46.70 30.27
N PHE A 13 -31.57 -45.89 29.34
CA PHE A 13 -31.00 -45.65 28.02
C PHE A 13 -30.00 -44.48 27.98
N CYS A 14 -29.81 -43.75 29.06
CA CYS A 14 -28.75 -42.73 29.15
C CYS A 14 -27.41 -43.42 29.36
N GLN A 15 -26.96 -44.21 28.37
CA GLN A 15 -25.63 -44.78 28.33
C GLN A 15 -24.64 -43.63 28.18
N THR A 16 -23.79 -43.46 29.13
CA THR A 16 -22.62 -42.55 29.05
C THR A 16 -21.88 -42.88 27.78
N ALA A 17 -21.93 -41.96 26.79
CA ALA A 17 -21.06 -42.03 25.62
C ALA A 17 -19.63 -41.90 26.13
N ILE A 18 -18.94 -43.01 26.32
CA ILE A 18 -17.49 -43.03 26.63
C ILE A 18 -16.85 -42.66 25.30
N ALA A 19 -16.45 -41.41 25.18
CA ALA A 19 -15.60 -40.97 24.08
C ALA A 19 -14.30 -41.76 24.21
N LYS A 20 -14.12 -42.77 23.39
CA LYS A 20 -12.88 -43.54 23.32
C LYS A 20 -11.85 -42.64 22.63
N ASP A 21 -10.81 -42.27 23.37
CA ASP A 21 -9.64 -41.67 22.76
C ASP A 21 -9.07 -42.70 21.76
N LEU A 22 -9.13 -42.38 20.49
CA LEU A 22 -8.64 -43.28 19.43
C LEU A 22 -7.11 -43.36 19.40
N GLY A 23 -6.44 -42.59 20.26
CA GLY A 23 -4.98 -42.50 20.31
C GLY A 23 -4.39 -41.91 19.03
N VAL A 24 -3.07 -41.89 18.98
CA VAL A 24 -2.34 -41.41 17.84
C VAL A 24 -2.15 -42.55 16.84
N HIS A 25 -2.87 -42.50 15.72
CA HIS A 25 -2.76 -43.46 14.63
C HIS A 25 -1.89 -42.86 13.50
N GLY A 26 -0.73 -43.47 13.28
CA GLY A 26 0.23 -43.09 12.25
C GLY A 26 1.61 -42.80 12.81
N GLN A 27 2.60 -42.66 11.92
CA GLN A 27 3.97 -42.28 12.32
C GLN A 27 3.99 -40.82 12.74
N ILE A 28 4.24 -40.58 14.03
CA ILE A 28 4.49 -39.23 14.52
C ILE A 28 5.95 -38.94 14.30
N PHE A 29 6.23 -38.01 13.40
CA PHE A 29 7.58 -37.47 13.25
C PHE A 29 7.78 -36.40 14.33
N THR A 30 8.80 -36.58 15.16
CA THR A 30 9.20 -35.54 16.11
C THR A 30 9.60 -34.29 15.33
N ILE A 31 8.98 -33.14 15.64
CA ILE A 31 9.36 -31.86 15.07
C ILE A 31 10.80 -31.56 15.49
N LYS A 32 11.75 -31.68 14.56
CA LYS A 32 13.17 -31.38 14.78
C LYS A 32 13.47 -29.88 14.67
N GLU A 33 12.52 -29.12 14.19
CA GLU A 33 12.68 -27.68 14.04
C GLU A 33 12.64 -27.02 15.42
N ARG A 34 13.58 -26.12 15.65
CA ARG A 34 13.60 -25.33 16.87
C ARG A 34 12.46 -24.30 16.82
N ASP A 35 11.84 -24.02 17.95
CA ASP A 35 10.90 -22.92 18.06
C ASP A 35 11.56 -21.63 17.55
N ILE A 36 10.95 -21.03 16.52
CA ILE A 36 11.46 -19.85 15.84
C ILE A 36 11.67 -18.68 16.79
N LEU A 37 10.82 -18.55 17.82
CA LEU A 37 10.94 -17.51 18.85
C LEU A 37 12.20 -17.72 19.69
N GLN A 38 12.50 -18.97 20.05
CA GLN A 38 13.72 -19.30 20.80
C GLN A 38 14.97 -19.06 19.96
N VAL A 39 14.93 -19.37 18.66
CA VAL A 39 16.03 -19.09 17.72
C VAL A 39 16.27 -17.59 17.59
N ILE A 40 15.21 -16.80 17.42
CA ILE A 40 15.31 -15.34 17.34
C ILE A 40 15.87 -14.77 18.65
N LYS A 41 15.32 -15.19 19.80
CA LYS A 41 15.77 -14.74 21.13
C LYS A 41 17.24 -15.04 21.35
N SER A 42 17.69 -16.28 21.07
CA SER A 42 19.09 -16.66 21.24
C SER A 42 20.04 -15.87 20.33
N LYS A 43 19.63 -15.58 19.09
CA LYS A 43 20.41 -14.72 18.18
C LYS A 43 20.51 -13.29 18.70
N LEU A 44 19.40 -12.70 19.16
CA LEU A 44 19.40 -11.34 19.71
C LEU A 44 20.29 -11.24 20.95
N THR A 45 20.16 -12.18 21.89
CA THR A 45 21.03 -12.23 23.08
C THR A 45 22.50 -12.38 22.71
N GLY A 46 22.82 -13.23 21.73
CA GLY A 46 24.19 -13.38 21.22
C GLY A 46 24.72 -12.10 20.57
N MET A 47 23.89 -11.35 19.85
CA MET A 47 24.27 -10.06 19.26
C MET A 47 24.49 -8.97 20.32
N GLU A 48 23.66 -8.97 21.37
CA GLU A 48 23.80 -8.04 22.51
C GLU A 48 25.10 -8.27 23.27
N LEU A 49 25.39 -9.51 23.63
CA LEU A 49 26.63 -9.92 24.31
C LEU A 49 27.89 -9.56 23.49
N ASN A 50 27.83 -9.62 22.18
CA ASN A 50 28.95 -9.30 21.28
C ASN A 50 28.96 -7.83 20.82
N HIS A 51 28.13 -6.97 21.40
CA HIS A 51 27.96 -5.55 21.02
C HIS A 51 27.58 -5.34 19.54
N LYS A 52 27.16 -6.38 18.83
CA LYS A 52 26.75 -6.31 17.43
C LYS A 52 25.38 -5.67 17.23
N LEU A 53 24.53 -5.70 18.26
CA LEU A 53 23.17 -5.13 18.19
C LEU A 53 23.21 -3.63 17.95
N ALA A 54 24.07 -2.90 18.69
CA ALA A 54 24.24 -1.44 18.50
C ALA A 54 24.76 -1.11 17.09
N ALA A 55 25.70 -1.90 16.58
CA ALA A 55 26.24 -1.70 15.22
C ALA A 55 25.15 -1.93 14.13
N GLU A 56 24.32 -2.97 14.26
CA GLU A 56 23.22 -3.20 13.34
C GLU A 56 22.12 -2.13 13.46
N GLN A 57 21.80 -1.67 14.66
CA GLN A 57 20.89 -0.53 14.86
C GLN A 57 21.41 0.73 14.16
N GLN A 58 22.69 1.06 14.36
CA GLN A 58 23.30 2.21 13.69
C GLN A 58 23.27 2.06 12.16
N LYS A 59 23.53 0.89 11.64
CA LYS A 59 23.45 0.59 10.21
C LYS A 59 22.04 0.75 9.65
N ILE A 60 21.03 0.30 10.39
CA ILE A 60 19.61 0.48 10.03
C ILE A 60 19.25 1.96 10.04
N LEU A 61 19.64 2.71 11.08
CA LEU A 61 19.39 4.15 11.17
C LEU A 61 20.03 4.90 10.00
N THR A 62 21.29 4.60 9.68
CA THR A 62 22.01 5.22 8.56
C THR A 62 21.34 4.91 7.22
N LYS A 63 20.95 3.64 6.99
CA LYS A 63 20.23 3.25 5.78
C LYS A 63 18.87 3.94 5.65
N THR A 64 18.13 4.01 6.76
CA THR A 64 16.83 4.69 6.81
C THR A 64 16.99 6.19 6.55
N TYR A 65 17.96 6.82 7.20
CA TYR A 65 18.27 8.22 6.97
C TYR A 65 18.63 8.50 5.51
N ASN A 66 19.51 7.70 4.93
CA ASN A 66 19.91 7.85 3.53
C ASN A 66 18.71 7.62 2.58
N PHE A 67 17.88 6.63 2.84
CA PHE A 67 16.69 6.37 2.06
C PHE A 67 15.69 7.53 2.10
N LEU A 68 15.50 8.15 3.27
CA LEU A 68 14.59 9.28 3.43
C LEU A 68 15.12 10.59 2.82
N HIS A 69 16.44 10.81 2.91
CA HIS A 69 17.04 12.05 2.42
C HIS A 69 17.52 11.98 0.97
N ASN A 70 17.88 10.79 0.49
CA ASN A 70 18.34 10.54 -0.87
C ASN A 70 17.60 9.31 -1.45
N PRO A 71 16.28 9.38 -1.60
CA PRO A 71 15.53 8.27 -2.18
C PRO A 71 15.97 8.03 -3.63
N VAL A 72 15.94 6.79 -4.07
CA VAL A 72 16.13 6.47 -5.49
C VAL A 72 14.91 6.96 -6.24
N GLY A 73 15.06 8.08 -6.94
CA GLY A 73 14.03 8.69 -7.76
C GLY A 73 13.95 8.08 -9.15
N PHE A 74 12.93 8.48 -9.88
CA PHE A 74 12.75 8.13 -11.29
C PHE A 74 12.99 9.39 -12.13
N HIS A 75 13.92 9.30 -13.08
CA HIS A 75 14.26 10.43 -13.90
C HIS A 75 13.38 10.51 -15.15
N LEU A 76 12.72 11.65 -15.33
CA LEU A 76 11.97 11.99 -16.51
C LEU A 76 12.54 13.25 -17.15
N PRO A 77 12.46 13.40 -18.48
CA PRO A 77 12.89 14.61 -19.15
C PRO A 77 12.00 15.79 -18.78
N ARG A 78 12.56 17.00 -18.88
CA ARG A 78 11.79 18.25 -18.78
C ARG A 78 10.81 18.36 -19.96
N CYS A 79 9.60 18.79 -19.69
CA CYS A 79 8.59 18.96 -20.73
C CYS A 79 8.92 20.18 -21.60
N SER A 80 9.05 19.96 -22.92
CA SER A 80 9.35 21.02 -23.89
C SER A 80 8.11 21.61 -24.56
N VAL A 81 7.01 20.81 -24.62
CA VAL A 81 5.75 21.22 -25.27
C VAL A 81 4.60 20.80 -24.37
N THR A 82 3.78 21.76 -23.96
CA THR A 82 2.60 21.46 -23.13
C THR A 82 1.64 20.55 -23.85
N ARG A 83 1.26 19.45 -23.22
CA ARG A 83 0.26 18.52 -23.73
C ARG A 83 -0.69 18.08 -22.61
N SER A 84 -1.95 17.88 -22.97
CA SER A 84 -2.97 17.40 -22.05
C SER A 84 -3.67 16.17 -22.61
N TYR A 85 -4.00 15.23 -21.73
CA TYR A 85 -4.76 14.05 -22.09
C TYR A 85 -5.62 13.60 -20.90
N ASN A 86 -6.68 12.86 -21.21
CA ASN A 86 -7.57 12.31 -20.19
C ASN A 86 -7.15 10.88 -19.86
N TYR A 87 -7.24 10.55 -18.59
CA TYR A 87 -7.00 9.20 -18.10
C TYR A 87 -8.32 8.56 -17.67
N ASP A 88 -8.65 7.40 -18.25
CA ASP A 88 -9.80 6.57 -17.87
C ASP A 88 -9.32 5.51 -16.87
N PRO A 89 -9.69 5.60 -15.58
CA PRO A 89 -9.33 4.61 -14.56
C PRO A 89 -10.22 3.38 -14.58
N SER A 90 -11.20 3.29 -15.47
CA SER A 90 -12.11 2.15 -15.52
C SER A 90 -11.38 0.85 -15.90
N PHE A 91 -11.86 -0.24 -15.35
CA PHE A 91 -11.31 -1.57 -15.59
C PHE A 91 -12.42 -2.61 -15.62
N TYR A 92 -12.10 -3.78 -16.18
CA TYR A 92 -13.00 -4.92 -16.17
C TYR A 92 -12.65 -5.84 -15.00
N TRP A 93 -13.67 -6.20 -14.21
CA TRP A 93 -13.46 -7.14 -13.11
C TRP A 93 -13.21 -8.55 -13.67
N PRO A 94 -12.10 -9.22 -13.32
CA PRO A 94 -11.69 -10.44 -14.05
C PRO A 94 -12.52 -11.68 -13.71
N THR A 95 -13.11 -11.74 -12.50
CA THR A 95 -13.84 -12.93 -11.99
C THR A 95 -15.14 -12.52 -11.30
N ASP A 96 -16.00 -13.47 -11.03
CA ASP A 96 -17.18 -13.24 -10.19
C ASP A 96 -16.75 -12.85 -8.77
N LEU A 97 -17.19 -11.71 -8.28
CA LEU A 97 -16.98 -11.28 -6.89
C LEU A 97 -18.21 -11.64 -6.06
N ARG A 98 -18.02 -12.51 -5.07
CA ARG A 98 -19.06 -12.98 -4.18
C ARG A 98 -18.73 -12.66 -2.73
N ASP A 99 -19.75 -12.46 -1.89
CA ASP A 99 -19.57 -12.34 -0.46
C ASP A 99 -19.37 -13.71 0.21
N HIS A 100 -19.18 -13.72 1.52
CA HIS A 100 -19.01 -14.94 2.33
C HIS A 100 -20.25 -15.86 2.33
N ASN A 101 -21.42 -15.33 1.95
CA ASN A 101 -22.68 -16.10 1.79
C ASN A 101 -22.90 -16.56 0.34
N GLY A 102 -21.94 -16.34 -0.57
CA GLY A 102 -22.04 -16.69 -1.98
C GLY A 102 -22.87 -15.73 -2.83
N ARG A 103 -23.34 -14.59 -2.28
CA ARG A 103 -24.10 -13.58 -3.02
C ARG A 103 -23.18 -12.86 -4.01
N LEU A 104 -23.60 -12.76 -5.25
CA LEU A 104 -22.86 -12.11 -6.32
C LEU A 104 -22.93 -10.58 -6.18
N PHE A 105 -21.77 -9.91 -6.07
CA PHE A 105 -21.62 -8.45 -6.12
C PHE A 105 -21.35 -7.95 -7.54
N TYR A 106 -20.32 -8.53 -8.18
CA TYR A 106 -19.94 -8.21 -9.53
C TYR A 106 -19.76 -9.49 -10.33
N LYS A 107 -20.37 -9.53 -11.50
CA LYS A 107 -20.14 -10.59 -12.47
C LYS A 107 -18.78 -10.39 -13.14
N ALA A 108 -18.14 -11.49 -13.53
CA ALA A 108 -16.94 -11.44 -14.34
C ALA A 108 -17.12 -10.52 -15.57
N PHE A 109 -16.08 -9.79 -15.92
CA PHE A 109 -16.03 -8.82 -17.02
C PHE A 109 -17.01 -7.64 -16.90
N THR A 110 -17.54 -7.36 -15.71
CA THR A 110 -18.27 -6.11 -15.47
C THR A 110 -17.29 -4.93 -15.51
N LYS A 111 -17.61 -3.91 -16.31
CA LYS A 111 -16.84 -2.65 -16.31
C LYS A 111 -17.12 -1.90 -15.02
N VAL A 112 -16.06 -1.57 -14.30
CA VAL A 112 -16.11 -0.79 -13.06
C VAL A 112 -15.42 0.55 -13.31
N ASP A 113 -16.14 1.65 -13.05
CA ASP A 113 -15.59 3.00 -13.06
C ASP A 113 -15.43 3.49 -11.61
N PRO A 114 -14.19 3.55 -11.08
CA PRO A 114 -13.95 4.02 -9.72
C PRO A 114 -14.37 5.47 -9.49
N LEU A 115 -14.44 6.29 -10.54
CA LEU A 115 -14.82 7.71 -10.42
C LEU A 115 -16.32 7.89 -10.27
N ALA A 116 -17.14 6.92 -10.67
CA ALA A 116 -18.58 6.97 -10.51
C ALA A 116 -18.99 7.02 -9.04
N GLU A 117 -18.25 6.31 -8.18
CA GLU A 117 -18.52 6.16 -6.75
C GLU A 117 -17.93 7.30 -5.88
N ILE A 118 -17.02 8.10 -6.45
CA ILE A 118 -16.37 9.19 -5.71
C ILE A 118 -17.24 10.45 -5.80
N PRO A 119 -17.48 11.16 -4.68
CA PRO A 119 -18.12 12.49 -4.72
C PRO A 119 -17.37 13.43 -5.67
N ALA A 120 -18.10 14.29 -6.37
CA ALA A 120 -17.48 15.29 -7.23
C ALA A 120 -16.54 16.16 -6.40
N THR A 121 -15.26 16.12 -6.70
CA THR A 121 -14.22 16.87 -5.98
C THR A 121 -13.32 17.57 -6.98
N ASN A 122 -12.79 18.73 -6.57
CA ASN A 122 -11.73 19.40 -7.30
C ASN A 122 -10.42 19.15 -6.56
N ARG A 123 -9.59 18.26 -7.10
CA ARG A 123 -8.28 17.94 -6.53
C ARG A 123 -7.22 18.09 -7.61
N SER A 124 -6.10 18.66 -7.23
CA SER A 124 -4.95 18.79 -8.12
C SER A 124 -3.71 18.19 -7.45
N TRP A 125 -2.93 17.46 -8.22
CA TRP A 125 -1.62 16.99 -7.82
C TRP A 125 -0.61 17.53 -8.82
N ILE A 126 0.57 17.91 -8.32
CA ILE A 126 1.67 18.39 -9.14
C ILE A 126 2.83 17.43 -8.95
N LEU A 127 3.23 16.78 -10.04
CA LEU A 127 4.42 15.94 -10.08
C LEU A 127 5.58 16.75 -10.66
N PHE A 128 6.74 16.64 -10.03
CA PHE A 128 7.93 17.40 -10.44
C PHE A 128 9.24 16.70 -10.04
N ASP A 129 10.34 17.14 -10.64
CA ASP A 129 11.68 16.73 -10.26
C ASP A 129 12.21 17.69 -9.19
N GLY A 130 12.48 17.18 -8.00
CA GLY A 130 12.99 17.94 -6.87
C GLY A 130 14.49 18.25 -6.94
N ASN A 131 15.20 17.80 -7.99
CA ASN A 131 16.57 18.17 -8.29
C ASN A 131 16.64 19.20 -9.43
N ASP A 132 15.50 19.68 -9.91
CA ASP A 132 15.39 20.70 -10.95
C ASP A 132 14.93 22.03 -10.34
N ASP A 133 15.85 22.95 -10.13
CA ASP A 133 15.59 24.25 -9.51
C ASP A 133 14.52 25.05 -10.27
N SER A 134 14.49 24.96 -11.61
CA SER A 134 13.48 25.65 -12.41
C SER A 134 12.06 25.15 -12.12
N GLN A 135 11.89 23.84 -11.89
CA GLN A 135 10.59 23.29 -11.52
C GLN A 135 10.20 23.69 -10.10
N ILE A 136 11.16 23.76 -9.18
CA ILE A 136 10.93 24.22 -7.80
C ILE A 136 10.48 25.69 -7.81
N ASP A 137 11.16 26.55 -8.55
CA ASP A 137 10.83 27.97 -8.68
C ASP A 137 9.46 28.18 -9.34
N TRP A 138 9.15 27.39 -10.36
CA TRP A 138 7.83 27.41 -10.99
C TRP A 138 6.71 27.04 -10.00
N ILE A 139 6.95 26.06 -9.11
CA ILE A 139 6.01 25.69 -8.05
C ILE A 139 5.82 26.84 -7.06
N LYS A 140 6.94 27.48 -6.63
CA LYS A 140 6.90 28.62 -5.70
C LYS A 140 6.08 29.78 -6.27
N GLN A 141 6.27 30.11 -7.55
CA GLN A 141 5.54 31.19 -8.22
C GLN A 141 4.05 30.89 -8.39
N ARG A 142 3.70 29.65 -8.64
CA ARG A 142 2.29 29.24 -8.87
C ARG A 142 1.43 29.29 -7.62
N GLY A 143 2.03 29.21 -6.45
CA GLY A 143 1.32 29.09 -5.18
C GLY A 143 0.70 27.68 -5.00
N VAL A 144 1.05 27.02 -3.91
CA VAL A 144 0.76 25.59 -3.68
C VAL A 144 -0.43 25.32 -2.76
N SER A 145 -1.20 26.33 -2.42
CA SER A 145 -2.25 26.24 -1.38
C SER A 145 -3.37 25.25 -1.65
N SER A 146 -3.56 24.78 -2.88
CA SER A 146 -4.65 23.86 -3.26
C SER A 146 -4.21 22.57 -3.94
N ALA A 147 -2.92 22.37 -4.19
CA ALA A 147 -2.41 21.20 -4.89
C ALA A 147 -1.55 20.33 -3.96
N LYS A 148 -1.67 19.01 -4.12
CA LYS A 148 -0.75 18.07 -3.46
C LYS A 148 0.54 17.97 -4.28
N LEU A 149 1.67 18.25 -3.66
CA LEU A 149 2.99 18.15 -4.28
C LEU A 149 3.53 16.73 -4.19
N ILE A 150 3.98 16.19 -5.31
CA ILE A 150 4.55 14.84 -5.39
C ILE A 150 5.88 14.95 -6.13
N VAL A 151 6.96 14.67 -5.42
CA VAL A 151 8.30 14.63 -6.04
C VAL A 151 8.56 13.23 -6.61
N VAL A 152 9.03 13.19 -7.85
CA VAL A 152 9.37 11.95 -8.57
C VAL A 152 10.85 11.60 -8.39
N ASN A 153 11.69 12.60 -8.28
CA ASN A 153 13.12 12.50 -8.07
C ASN A 153 13.57 13.57 -7.06
N GLY A 154 14.54 13.27 -6.19
CA GLY A 154 14.97 14.17 -5.14
C GLY A 154 14.36 13.90 -3.76
N SER A 155 14.74 14.70 -2.78
CA SER A 155 14.36 14.52 -1.37
C SER A 155 13.06 15.23 -1.01
N ALA A 156 12.00 14.49 -0.77
CA ALA A 156 10.74 15.05 -0.30
C ALA A 156 10.90 15.78 1.05
N ILE A 157 11.76 15.27 1.95
CA ILE A 157 12.00 15.85 3.27
C ILE A 157 12.70 17.22 3.15
N LYS A 158 13.68 17.33 2.25
CA LYS A 158 14.35 18.61 1.98
C LYS A 158 13.35 19.62 1.44
N LEU A 159 12.56 19.22 0.46
CA LEU A 159 11.55 20.06 -0.19
C LEU A 159 10.41 20.48 0.76
N MET A 160 9.98 19.60 1.67
CA MET A 160 9.01 19.98 2.70
C MET A 160 9.52 21.12 3.60
N LYS A 161 10.81 21.10 3.95
CA LYS A 161 11.42 22.16 4.75
C LYS A 161 11.59 23.46 3.97
N GLU A 162 11.92 23.36 2.68
CA GLU A 162 12.15 24.51 1.81
C GLU A 162 10.87 25.21 1.39
N LEU A 163 9.82 24.42 1.06
CA LEU A 163 8.55 24.94 0.58
C LEU A 163 7.52 25.19 1.69
N GLU A 164 7.82 24.73 2.92
CA GLU A 164 6.93 24.83 4.11
C GLU A 164 5.56 24.21 3.89
N VAL A 165 5.44 23.24 2.98
CA VAL A 165 4.22 22.51 2.67
C VAL A 165 4.49 21.00 2.60
N PRO A 166 3.47 20.15 2.80
CA PRO A 166 3.62 18.71 2.65
C PRO A 166 4.01 18.31 1.22
N VAL A 167 5.13 17.61 1.07
CA VAL A 167 5.60 17.03 -0.19
C VAL A 167 5.62 15.51 -0.06
N TYR A 168 5.05 14.83 -1.02
CA TYR A 168 4.99 13.37 -1.09
C TYR A 168 6.01 12.86 -2.11
N PHE A 169 6.42 11.60 -1.99
CA PHE A 169 7.35 10.98 -2.91
C PHE A 169 6.64 9.88 -3.73
N ASP A 170 6.82 9.88 -5.05
CA ASP A 170 6.31 8.80 -5.92
C ASP A 170 7.22 7.57 -5.83
N PHE A 171 6.96 6.75 -4.81
CA PHE A 171 7.75 5.55 -4.57
C PHE A 171 7.66 4.55 -5.72
N GLN A 172 8.82 4.18 -6.28
CA GLN A 172 8.95 3.28 -7.44
C GLN A 172 8.24 3.80 -8.71
N ALA A 173 8.08 5.11 -8.86
CA ALA A 173 7.43 5.73 -10.01
C ALA A 173 6.03 5.17 -10.31
N LYS A 174 5.29 4.77 -9.28
CA LYS A 174 3.98 4.12 -9.43
C LYS A 174 2.94 5.04 -10.07
N ILE A 175 2.93 6.30 -9.69
CA ILE A 175 1.99 7.29 -10.22
C ILE A 175 2.37 7.62 -11.66
N VAL A 176 3.63 7.93 -11.90
CA VAL A 176 4.18 8.22 -13.23
C VAL A 176 3.87 7.11 -14.22
N THR A 177 4.16 5.86 -13.83
CA THR A 177 3.94 4.69 -14.70
C THR A 177 2.47 4.44 -14.95
N LYS A 178 1.64 4.49 -13.89
CA LYS A 178 0.20 4.22 -14.01
C LYS A 178 -0.52 5.24 -14.89
N LEU A 179 -0.12 6.50 -14.81
CA LEU A 179 -0.73 7.60 -15.56
C LEU A 179 -0.03 7.89 -16.89
N ALA A 180 0.98 7.09 -17.25
CA ALA A 180 1.77 7.23 -18.48
C ALA A 180 2.39 8.63 -18.68
N ILE A 181 2.84 9.25 -17.58
CA ILE A 181 3.50 10.56 -17.60
C ILE A 181 4.90 10.39 -18.21
N ARG A 182 5.25 11.23 -19.18
CA ARG A 182 6.50 11.11 -19.93
C ARG A 182 7.47 12.27 -19.70
N ALA A 183 6.96 13.40 -19.19
CA ALA A 183 7.78 14.57 -18.93
C ALA A 183 7.27 15.34 -17.70
N LEU A 184 8.15 16.07 -17.04
CA LEU A 184 7.88 16.89 -15.85
C LEU A 184 8.11 18.38 -16.13
N PRO A 185 7.42 19.29 -15.42
CA PRO A 185 6.39 19.01 -14.42
C PRO A 185 5.05 18.57 -15.05
N ALA A 186 4.25 17.82 -14.28
CA ALA A 186 2.95 17.36 -14.71
C ALA A 186 1.87 17.69 -13.67
N ILE A 187 0.72 18.17 -14.14
CA ILE A 187 -0.45 18.47 -13.30
C ILE A 187 -1.51 17.40 -13.54
N ILE A 188 -1.92 16.73 -12.49
CA ILE A 188 -3.05 15.80 -12.51
C ILE A 188 -4.23 16.52 -11.87
N SER A 189 -5.31 16.69 -12.62
CA SER A 189 -6.53 17.35 -12.16
C SER A 189 -7.68 16.36 -12.15
N LEU A 190 -8.32 16.21 -10.99
CA LEU A 190 -9.60 15.51 -10.87
C LEU A 190 -10.69 16.56 -10.76
N LYS A 191 -11.48 16.72 -11.81
CA LYS A 191 -12.62 17.64 -11.85
C LYS A 191 -13.83 16.92 -12.42
N GLN A 192 -15.00 17.06 -11.80
CA GLN A 192 -16.26 16.51 -12.31
C GLN A 192 -16.16 15.03 -12.74
N LYS A 193 -15.49 14.20 -11.92
CA LYS A 193 -15.27 12.77 -12.20
C LYS A 193 -14.40 12.50 -13.45
N GLN A 194 -13.60 13.46 -13.88
CA GLN A 194 -12.65 13.30 -14.96
C GLN A 194 -11.23 13.55 -14.48
N VAL A 195 -10.32 12.67 -14.84
CA VAL A 195 -8.89 12.82 -14.59
C VAL A 195 -8.22 13.33 -15.85
N THR A 196 -7.69 14.55 -15.77
CA THR A 196 -6.91 15.17 -16.84
C THR A 196 -5.46 15.30 -16.37
N ILE A 197 -4.53 14.89 -17.23
CA ILE A 197 -3.09 15.02 -17.00
C ILE A 197 -2.57 16.06 -17.98
N THR A 198 -1.88 17.06 -17.47
CA THR A 198 -1.24 18.11 -18.26
C THR A 198 0.24 18.13 -17.94
N GLU A 199 1.07 17.75 -18.90
CA GLU A 199 2.51 17.97 -18.85
C GLU A 199 2.79 19.40 -19.31
N VAL A 200 3.45 20.18 -18.49
CA VAL A 200 3.60 21.64 -18.67
C VAL A 200 4.99 21.94 -19.22
N ALA A 201 5.03 22.64 -20.37
CA ALA A 201 6.29 23.09 -20.91
C ALA A 201 6.98 24.04 -19.95
N MET A 202 8.28 23.83 -19.77
CA MET A 202 9.18 24.71 -19.04
C MET A 202 10.06 25.44 -20.04
N GLU A 203 10.11 26.75 -19.95
CA GLU A 203 11.10 27.52 -20.70
C GLU A 203 12.50 27.12 -20.22
N SER A 204 13.40 26.95 -21.16
CA SER A 204 14.80 26.57 -20.92
C SER A 204 15.63 27.75 -20.47
#